data_45f9f8af982db49ddef49069c4f3ebeb
#
_entry.id   45f9f8af982db49ddef49069c4f3ebeb
#
_cell.length_a   1.000
_cell.length_b   1.000
_cell.length_c   1.000
_cell.angle_alpha   90.00
_cell.angle_beta   90.00
_cell.angle_gamma   90.00
#
_symmetry.space_group_name_H-M   'P 1'
#
loop_
_entity.id
_entity.type
_entity.pdbx_description
1 polymer ?
#
loop_
_entity_poly.entity_id
_entity_poly.type
_entity_poly.pdbx_seq_one_letter_code
_entity_poly.pdbx_strand_id
1 'polypeptide(L)'
;MTNPNMPQQPWPAQPQPLYYPQPPKKRKVWPWVLGGFFACIVLLFGGCVALIGGAAHEVAKQEEKRTTAEPVGTTVRDGKFSFHVTRMDPPVASVGTNEFMKRDAQGEFVLVYVDVTNVGDKPQSYFGDNQKLIDDQGKVFSNDSMAAMNLNKDLMTDINPGNAVSVILAFDVPKGTAPAAVEFHDSAFSGGVRVAVE
;
A
#
# COMPACT_ATOMS: atom_id res chain seq x y z
N MET A 1 97.39 55.33 51.46
CA MET A 1 97.42 54.16 52.32
C MET A 1 96.00 53.53 52.28
N THR A 2 95.84 52.56 51.52
CA THR A 2 94.56 51.90 51.31
C THR A 2 94.41 50.72 52.28
N ASN A 3 93.38 50.72 53.05
CA ASN A 3 93.08 49.70 54.03
C ASN A 3 92.48 48.42 53.35
N PRO A 4 93.10 47.27 53.47
CA PRO A 4 92.71 46.07 52.67
C PRO A 4 91.67 45.16 53.36
N ASN A 5 90.87 45.69 54.29
CA ASN A 5 89.94 44.76 54.99
C ASN A 5 88.49 45.33 55.05
N MET A 6 87.86 45.44 53.91
CA MET A 6 86.37 45.54 53.89
C MET A 6 85.77 44.18 53.48
N PRO A 7 84.87 43.66 54.27
CA PRO A 7 84.12 42.44 53.86
C PRO A 7 83.20 42.82 52.73
N GLN A 8 83.32 42.09 51.64
CA GLN A 8 82.38 42.19 50.50
C GLN A 8 81.02 41.67 50.93
N GLN A 9 80.02 42.50 50.83
CA GLN A 9 78.63 42.07 51.00
C GLN A 9 78.22 41.16 49.81
N PRO A 10 77.59 40.04 50.10
CA PRO A 10 77.06 39.16 49.02
C PRO A 10 75.90 39.86 48.31
N TRP A 11 75.93 39.83 47.02
CA TRP A 11 74.87 40.34 46.16
C TRP A 11 73.54 39.62 46.43
N PRO A 12 72.38 40.31 46.46
CA PRO A 12 71.12 39.69 46.61
C PRO A 12 70.85 38.73 45.43
N ALA A 13 70.49 37.52 45.74
CA ALA A 13 70.15 36.52 44.72
C ALA A 13 68.94 36.98 43.87
N GLN A 14 69.12 37.00 42.57
CA GLN A 14 68.03 37.31 41.65
C GLN A 14 66.89 36.27 41.81
N PRO A 15 65.64 36.71 41.91
CA PRO A 15 64.50 35.77 41.96
C PRO A 15 64.45 34.94 40.68
N GLN A 16 64.51 33.65 40.82
CA GLN A 16 64.35 32.73 39.69
C GLN A 16 62.95 32.92 39.09
N PRO A 17 62.79 32.92 37.73
CA PRO A 17 61.51 33.02 37.10
C PRO A 17 60.69 31.79 37.42
N LEU A 18 59.49 31.97 37.98
CA LEU A 18 58.50 30.87 38.18
C LEU A 18 58.13 30.28 36.84
N TYR A 19 58.51 29.03 36.63
CA TYR A 19 58.09 28.27 35.46
C TYR A 19 56.61 27.87 35.60
N TYR A 20 55.71 28.60 34.90
CA TYR A 20 54.31 28.23 34.76
C TYR A 20 54.23 27.18 33.70
N PRO A 21 53.76 25.95 33.99
CA PRO A 21 53.49 24.99 32.95
C PRO A 21 52.42 25.52 32.02
N GLN A 22 52.70 25.59 30.73
CA GLN A 22 51.73 26.02 29.73
C GLN A 22 50.55 24.99 29.65
N PRO A 23 49.31 25.47 29.63
CA PRO A 23 48.15 24.56 29.50
C PRO A 23 48.26 23.79 28.19
N PRO A 24 47.83 22.48 28.16
CA PRO A 24 47.92 21.65 26.99
C PRO A 24 47.10 22.28 25.85
N LYS A 25 47.68 22.37 24.66
CA LYS A 25 46.99 22.87 23.46
C LYS A 25 45.78 22.00 23.19
N LYS A 26 44.56 22.52 23.35
CA LYS A 26 43.30 21.82 23.02
C LYS A 26 43.31 21.51 21.54
N ARG A 27 43.34 20.23 21.19
CA ARG A 27 43.19 19.77 19.80
C ARG A 27 41.79 20.17 19.33
N LYS A 28 41.69 20.89 18.23
CA LYS A 28 40.40 21.27 17.62
C LYS A 28 39.78 19.98 17.00
N VAL A 29 38.98 19.27 17.78
CA VAL A 29 38.28 18.08 17.33
C VAL A 29 36.97 18.40 16.57
N TRP A 30 36.57 19.67 16.59
CA TRP A 30 35.32 20.18 16.03
C TRP A 30 35.15 19.90 14.51
N PRO A 31 36.20 20.06 13.65
CA PRO A 31 36.05 19.71 12.23
C PRO A 31 35.82 18.22 11.99
N TRP A 32 36.36 17.34 12.84
CA TRP A 32 36.14 15.89 12.74
C TRP A 32 34.74 15.49 13.18
N VAL A 33 34.19 16.16 14.20
CA VAL A 33 32.81 15.96 14.67
C VAL A 33 31.81 16.42 13.59
N LEU A 34 32.03 17.58 12.97
CA LEU A 34 31.19 18.06 11.85
C LEU A 34 31.29 17.16 10.63
N GLY A 35 32.49 16.69 10.26
CA GLY A 35 32.68 15.75 9.16
C GLY A 35 31.97 14.42 9.39
N GLY A 36 32.06 13.86 10.60
CA GLY A 36 31.35 12.65 11.00
C GLY A 36 29.82 12.79 10.95
N PHE A 37 29.31 13.92 11.44
CA PHE A 37 27.89 14.25 11.42
C PHE A 37 27.35 14.39 9.99
N PHE A 38 28.11 15.06 9.11
CA PHE A 38 27.73 15.21 7.70
C PHE A 38 27.76 13.86 6.95
N ALA A 39 28.76 13.02 7.23
CA ALA A 39 28.82 11.67 6.68
C ALA A 39 27.64 10.80 7.13
N CYS A 40 27.23 10.88 8.40
CA CYS A 40 26.03 10.20 8.91
C CYS A 40 24.74 10.70 8.22
N ILE A 41 24.61 11.99 8.01
CA ILE A 41 23.46 12.57 7.30
C ILE A 41 23.40 12.05 5.85
N VAL A 42 24.52 12.07 5.13
CA VAL A 42 24.59 11.56 3.75
C VAL A 42 24.27 10.07 3.67
N LEU A 43 24.72 9.25 4.62
CA LEU A 43 24.40 7.83 4.69
C LEU A 43 22.92 7.59 5.03
N LEU A 44 22.34 8.37 5.94
CA LEU A 44 20.92 8.25 6.31
C LEU A 44 20.01 8.70 5.17
N PHE A 45 20.29 9.82 4.51
CA PHE A 45 19.47 10.32 3.40
C PHE A 45 19.78 9.61 2.08
N GLY A 46 21.02 9.29 1.78
CA GLY A 46 21.41 8.55 0.58
C GLY A 46 20.91 7.10 0.60
N GLY A 47 20.95 6.43 1.76
CA GLY A 47 20.36 5.11 1.95
C GLY A 47 18.83 5.09 1.79
N CYS A 48 18.14 6.10 2.31
CA CYS A 48 16.68 6.23 2.15
C CYS A 48 16.26 6.42 0.69
N VAL A 49 16.99 7.20 -0.11
CA VAL A 49 16.66 7.42 -1.53
C VAL A 49 16.78 6.13 -2.34
N ALA A 50 17.78 5.30 -2.09
CA ALA A 50 17.94 4.01 -2.76
C ALA A 50 16.85 3.00 -2.37
N LEU A 51 16.44 2.96 -1.09
CA LEU A 51 15.36 2.11 -0.60
C LEU A 51 13.99 2.58 -1.10
N ILE A 52 13.73 3.88 -1.13
CA ILE A 52 12.48 4.46 -1.62
C ILE A 52 12.37 4.27 -3.14
N GLY A 53 13.45 4.42 -3.90
CA GLY A 53 13.45 4.22 -5.35
C GLY A 53 13.14 2.77 -5.75
N GLY A 54 13.72 1.79 -5.04
CA GLY A 54 13.42 0.36 -5.24
C GLY A 54 11.97 0.00 -4.88
N ALA A 55 11.48 0.48 -3.72
CA ALA A 55 10.12 0.24 -3.28
C ALA A 55 9.09 0.90 -4.21
N ALA A 56 9.35 2.12 -4.69
CA ALA A 56 8.46 2.82 -5.62
C ALA A 56 8.32 2.08 -6.97
N HIS A 57 9.39 1.46 -7.46
CA HIS A 57 9.34 0.69 -8.70
C HIS A 57 8.54 -0.62 -8.56
N GLU A 58 8.67 -1.31 -7.43
CA GLU A 58 7.87 -2.51 -7.12
C GLU A 58 6.40 -2.16 -6.91
N VAL A 59 6.10 -1.05 -6.21
CA VAL A 59 4.73 -0.56 -6.03
C VAL A 59 4.10 -0.18 -7.37
N ALA A 60 4.82 0.54 -8.24
CA ALA A 60 4.32 0.91 -9.57
C ALA A 60 4.05 -0.32 -10.45
N LYS A 61 4.92 -1.32 -10.43
CA LYS A 61 4.72 -2.58 -11.14
C LYS A 61 3.53 -3.39 -10.61
N GLN A 62 3.30 -3.34 -9.30
CA GLN A 62 2.18 -4.02 -8.66
C GLN A 62 0.86 -3.31 -8.97
N GLU A 63 0.86 -1.98 -9.04
CA GLU A 63 -0.27 -1.16 -9.45
C GLU A 63 -0.63 -1.39 -10.94
N GLU A 64 0.35 -1.39 -11.82
CA GLU A 64 0.15 -1.70 -13.24
C GLU A 64 -0.44 -3.09 -13.45
N LYS A 65 0.04 -4.08 -12.70
CA LYS A 65 -0.51 -5.45 -12.73
C LYS A 65 -1.94 -5.54 -12.22
N ARG A 66 -2.32 -4.70 -11.27
CA ARG A 66 -3.69 -4.64 -10.71
C ARG A 66 -4.67 -3.91 -11.63
N THR A 67 -4.21 -2.89 -12.34
CA THR A 67 -5.04 -2.08 -13.25
C THR A 67 -5.19 -2.71 -14.62
N THR A 68 -4.30 -3.62 -15.01
CA THR A 68 -4.43 -4.39 -16.27
C THR A 68 -5.45 -5.50 -16.06
N ALA A 69 -6.49 -5.52 -16.90
CA ALA A 69 -7.49 -6.59 -16.85
C ALA A 69 -6.93 -7.87 -17.47
N GLU A 70 -7.05 -8.98 -16.75
CA GLU A 70 -6.76 -10.31 -17.30
C GLU A 70 -7.82 -10.69 -18.34
N PRO A 71 -7.50 -11.53 -19.32
CA PRO A 71 -8.45 -11.93 -20.35
C PRO A 71 -9.72 -12.57 -19.80
N VAL A 72 -10.83 -12.44 -20.55
CA VAL A 72 -12.11 -13.10 -20.24
C VAL A 72 -11.91 -14.60 -19.99
N GLY A 73 -12.58 -15.12 -18.96
CA GLY A 73 -12.50 -16.54 -18.58
C GLY A 73 -11.24 -16.92 -17.82
N THR A 74 -10.35 -15.97 -17.53
CA THR A 74 -9.19 -16.22 -16.64
C THR A 74 -9.65 -16.32 -15.19
N THR A 75 -9.14 -17.29 -14.45
CA THR A 75 -9.28 -17.32 -12.98
C THR A 75 -8.23 -16.43 -12.37
N VAL A 76 -8.66 -15.41 -11.62
CA VAL A 76 -7.79 -14.47 -10.94
C VAL A 76 -7.83 -14.67 -9.43
N ARG A 77 -6.84 -14.11 -8.73
CA ARG A 77 -6.76 -14.22 -7.27
C ARG A 77 -6.47 -12.85 -6.65
N ASP A 78 -7.26 -12.52 -5.63
CA ASP A 78 -6.96 -11.45 -4.69
C ASP A 78 -7.02 -12.01 -3.26
N GLY A 79 -5.92 -11.90 -2.54
CA GLY A 79 -5.80 -12.38 -1.16
C GLY A 79 -6.19 -13.86 -0.97
N LYS A 80 -7.30 -14.07 -0.29
CA LYS A 80 -7.82 -15.38 0.12
C LYS A 80 -8.78 -16.01 -0.88
N PHE A 81 -9.26 -15.25 -1.85
CA PHE A 81 -10.21 -15.70 -2.83
C PHE A 81 -9.63 -15.78 -4.23
N SER A 82 -10.04 -16.78 -4.98
CA SER A 82 -9.95 -16.78 -6.44
C SER A 82 -11.34 -16.58 -7.03
N PHE A 83 -11.37 -15.89 -8.17
CA PHE A 83 -12.57 -15.48 -8.87
C PHE A 83 -12.52 -15.97 -10.31
N HIS A 84 -13.62 -16.55 -10.77
CA HIS A 84 -13.77 -16.97 -12.15
C HIS A 84 -15.09 -16.45 -12.71
N VAL A 85 -15.03 -15.53 -13.67
CA VAL A 85 -16.21 -15.05 -14.37
C VAL A 85 -16.69 -16.14 -15.31
N THR A 86 -17.88 -16.68 -15.05
CA THR A 86 -18.46 -17.76 -15.86
C THR A 86 -19.26 -17.23 -17.03
N ARG A 87 -19.97 -16.10 -16.83
CA ARG A 87 -20.72 -15.41 -17.88
C ARG A 87 -21.15 -14.01 -17.46
N MET A 88 -21.59 -13.22 -18.42
CA MET A 88 -22.31 -11.97 -18.24
C MET A 88 -23.59 -12.03 -19.07
N ASP A 89 -24.74 -11.67 -18.48
CA ASP A 89 -26.00 -11.62 -19.19
C ASP A 89 -26.20 -10.23 -19.85
N PRO A 90 -26.99 -10.15 -20.94
CA PRO A 90 -27.43 -8.86 -21.47
C PRO A 90 -28.11 -8.02 -20.38
N PRO A 91 -27.95 -6.68 -20.40
CA PRO A 91 -28.54 -5.80 -19.40
C PRO A 91 -30.07 -5.97 -19.30
N VAL A 92 -30.58 -5.89 -18.05
CA VAL A 92 -32.01 -6.05 -17.76
C VAL A 92 -32.52 -4.83 -16.96
N ALA A 93 -33.79 -4.47 -17.16
CA ALA A 93 -34.40 -3.34 -16.49
C ALA A 93 -34.74 -3.62 -15.01
N SER A 94 -34.90 -4.90 -14.65
CA SER A 94 -35.26 -5.27 -13.27
C SER A 94 -34.82 -6.71 -12.97
N VAL A 95 -34.66 -7.00 -11.68
CA VAL A 95 -34.33 -8.33 -11.13
C VAL A 95 -35.34 -8.72 -10.05
N GLY A 96 -35.46 -10.03 -9.77
CA GLY A 96 -36.35 -10.58 -8.75
C GLY A 96 -37.44 -11.50 -9.34
N THR A 97 -37.88 -12.46 -8.55
CA THR A 97 -38.76 -13.57 -9.00
C THR A 97 -40.26 -13.26 -8.85
N ASN A 98 -40.62 -12.22 -8.10
CA ASN A 98 -42.03 -11.84 -7.88
C ASN A 98 -42.10 -10.33 -7.61
N GLU A 99 -43.33 -9.76 -7.63
CA GLU A 99 -43.56 -8.32 -7.46
C GLU A 99 -43.06 -7.77 -6.12
N PHE A 100 -43.04 -8.55 -5.05
CA PHE A 100 -42.59 -8.12 -3.73
C PHE A 100 -41.07 -8.07 -3.60
N MET A 101 -40.37 -8.87 -4.42
CA MET A 101 -38.91 -8.94 -4.46
C MET A 101 -38.34 -8.30 -5.74
N LYS A 102 -39.22 -7.72 -6.57
CA LYS A 102 -38.79 -7.01 -7.76
C LYS A 102 -38.00 -5.74 -7.41
N ARG A 103 -36.85 -5.57 -8.03
CA ARG A 103 -36.07 -4.36 -7.98
C ARG A 103 -35.85 -3.84 -9.37
N ASP A 104 -36.32 -2.63 -9.62
CA ASP A 104 -36.08 -1.92 -10.87
C ASP A 104 -34.76 -1.16 -10.79
N ALA A 105 -33.98 -1.19 -11.86
CA ALA A 105 -32.76 -0.40 -11.98
C ALA A 105 -33.09 1.08 -12.15
N GLN A 106 -32.20 1.96 -11.76
CA GLN A 106 -32.28 3.38 -12.13
C GLN A 106 -31.98 3.56 -13.63
N GLY A 107 -31.04 2.76 -14.16
CA GLY A 107 -30.72 2.65 -15.56
C GLY A 107 -31.03 1.25 -16.08
N GLU A 108 -30.07 0.35 -15.96
CA GLU A 108 -30.19 -1.08 -16.30
C GLU A 108 -29.20 -1.87 -15.44
N PHE A 109 -29.56 -3.12 -15.11
CA PHE A 109 -28.66 -4.02 -14.38
C PHE A 109 -27.79 -4.80 -15.36
N VAL A 110 -26.47 -4.72 -15.15
CA VAL A 110 -25.49 -5.67 -15.69
C VAL A 110 -25.30 -6.80 -14.68
N LEU A 111 -25.54 -8.03 -15.10
CA LEU A 111 -25.44 -9.22 -14.25
C LEU A 111 -24.20 -10.02 -14.61
N VAL A 112 -23.31 -10.20 -13.63
CA VAL A 112 -22.05 -10.94 -13.80
C VAL A 112 -22.08 -12.16 -12.89
N TYR A 113 -21.89 -13.35 -13.47
CA TYR A 113 -21.88 -14.63 -12.78
C TYR A 113 -20.44 -15.01 -12.46
N VAL A 114 -20.16 -15.29 -11.20
CA VAL A 114 -18.81 -15.49 -10.70
C VAL A 114 -18.76 -16.69 -9.76
N ASP A 115 -17.81 -17.58 -10.00
CA ASP A 115 -17.42 -18.59 -9.03
C ASP A 115 -16.33 -18.03 -8.12
N VAL A 116 -16.59 -18.04 -6.82
CA VAL A 116 -15.68 -17.56 -5.78
C VAL A 116 -15.20 -18.75 -4.98
N THR A 117 -13.90 -19.00 -4.98
CA THR A 117 -13.27 -20.10 -4.23
C THR A 117 -12.40 -19.55 -3.11
N ASN A 118 -12.57 -20.08 -1.90
CA ASN A 118 -11.62 -19.81 -0.82
C ASN A 118 -10.34 -20.63 -1.04
N VAL A 119 -9.25 -19.96 -1.42
CA VAL A 119 -7.92 -20.54 -1.62
C VAL A 119 -6.99 -20.33 -0.42
N GLY A 120 -7.54 -19.88 0.69
CA GLY A 120 -6.86 -19.76 1.99
C GLY A 120 -6.96 -21.06 2.81
N ASP A 121 -6.48 -20.99 4.03
CA ASP A 121 -6.40 -22.13 4.98
C ASP A 121 -7.46 -22.08 6.10
N LYS A 122 -8.33 -21.09 6.10
CA LYS A 122 -9.38 -20.87 7.10
C LYS A 122 -10.69 -20.49 6.46
N PRO A 123 -11.85 -20.74 7.09
CA PRO A 123 -13.13 -20.18 6.65
C PRO A 123 -13.05 -18.68 6.46
N GLN A 124 -13.63 -18.16 5.38
CA GLN A 124 -13.61 -16.74 5.02
C GLN A 124 -14.99 -16.28 4.58
N SER A 125 -15.44 -15.15 5.14
CA SER A 125 -16.67 -14.50 4.69
C SER A 125 -16.43 -13.75 3.40
N TYR A 126 -17.26 -14.04 2.40
CA TYR A 126 -17.28 -13.34 1.12
C TYR A 126 -18.31 -12.21 1.15
N PHE A 127 -17.95 -11.05 0.61
CA PHE A 127 -18.81 -9.87 0.50
C PHE A 127 -18.86 -9.37 -0.94
N GLY A 128 -20.02 -9.54 -1.59
CA GLY A 128 -20.26 -9.07 -2.96
C GLY A 128 -20.09 -7.55 -3.14
N ASP A 129 -20.33 -6.78 -2.08
CA ASP A 129 -20.25 -5.31 -2.11
C ASP A 129 -18.85 -4.75 -2.33
N ASN A 130 -17.82 -5.57 -2.13
CA ASN A 130 -16.45 -5.17 -2.43
C ASN A 130 -16.16 -5.14 -3.94
N GLN A 131 -16.99 -5.82 -4.76
CA GLN A 131 -16.75 -5.98 -6.19
C GLN A 131 -17.20 -4.73 -6.97
N LYS A 132 -16.49 -4.42 -8.06
CA LYS A 132 -16.74 -3.25 -8.88
C LYS A 132 -16.82 -3.62 -10.36
N LEU A 133 -17.73 -2.97 -11.07
CA LEU A 133 -17.75 -3.00 -12.53
C LEU A 133 -17.06 -1.73 -13.05
N ILE A 134 -16.29 -1.85 -14.12
CA ILE A 134 -15.59 -0.75 -14.78
C ILE A 134 -16.05 -0.72 -16.23
N ASP A 135 -16.48 0.45 -16.73
CA ASP A 135 -16.85 0.62 -18.13
C ASP A 135 -15.65 0.97 -19.03
N ASP A 136 -15.88 1.06 -20.32
CA ASP A 136 -14.92 1.42 -21.35
C ASP A 136 -14.36 2.85 -21.21
N GLN A 137 -15.02 3.69 -20.38
CA GLN A 137 -14.58 5.05 -20.05
C GLN A 137 -13.83 5.11 -18.71
N GLY A 138 -13.67 3.97 -18.03
CA GLY A 138 -13.03 3.87 -16.72
C GLY A 138 -13.90 4.31 -15.54
N LYS A 139 -15.22 4.46 -15.74
CA LYS A 139 -16.15 4.73 -14.64
C LYS A 139 -16.37 3.47 -13.84
N VAL A 140 -16.50 3.64 -12.52
CA VAL A 140 -16.60 2.54 -11.56
C VAL A 140 -18.00 2.48 -10.98
N PHE A 141 -18.63 1.31 -11.03
CA PHE A 141 -19.96 1.03 -10.48
C PHE A 141 -19.84 0.01 -9.35
N SER A 142 -20.61 0.24 -8.27
CA SER A 142 -20.66 -0.69 -7.15
C SER A 142 -21.74 -1.76 -7.36
N ASN A 143 -21.53 -2.95 -6.80
CA ASN A 143 -22.58 -3.96 -6.72
C ASN A 143 -23.79 -3.41 -5.95
N ASP A 144 -25.00 -3.60 -6.50
CA ASP A 144 -26.28 -3.33 -5.81
C ASP A 144 -26.64 -4.52 -4.93
N SER A 145 -26.36 -4.41 -3.63
CA SER A 145 -26.60 -5.48 -2.65
C SER A 145 -28.06 -5.93 -2.62
N MET A 146 -29.03 -5.02 -2.79
CA MET A 146 -30.44 -5.34 -2.76
C MET A 146 -30.88 -6.11 -4.00
N ALA A 147 -30.34 -5.74 -5.17
CA ALA A 147 -30.56 -6.50 -6.40
C ALA A 147 -29.90 -7.88 -6.30
N ALA A 148 -28.66 -7.92 -5.82
CA ALA A 148 -27.92 -9.16 -5.65
C ALA A 148 -28.58 -10.12 -4.63
N MET A 149 -29.22 -9.62 -3.56
CA MET A 149 -30.04 -10.43 -2.63
C MET A 149 -31.19 -11.15 -3.30
N ASN A 150 -31.82 -10.55 -4.30
CA ASN A 150 -32.91 -11.16 -5.05
C ASN A 150 -32.45 -12.22 -6.02
N LEU A 151 -31.18 -12.26 -6.35
CA LEU A 151 -30.57 -13.18 -7.32
C LEU A 151 -29.82 -14.35 -6.65
N ASN A 152 -29.36 -14.16 -5.42
CA ASN A 152 -28.56 -15.14 -4.70
C ASN A 152 -29.33 -15.67 -3.48
N LYS A 153 -29.16 -16.94 -3.17
CA LYS A 153 -29.75 -17.53 -1.95
C LYS A 153 -28.95 -17.13 -0.70
N ASP A 154 -27.62 -17.01 -0.83
CA ASP A 154 -26.68 -16.76 0.26
C ASP A 154 -25.62 -15.76 -0.18
N LEU A 155 -25.85 -14.47 0.10
CA LEU A 155 -24.89 -13.38 -0.22
C LEU A 155 -23.78 -13.19 0.78
N MET A 156 -24.03 -13.57 2.03
CA MET A 156 -23.06 -13.58 3.10
C MET A 156 -22.87 -15.01 3.56
N THR A 157 -21.88 -15.69 3.05
CA THR A 157 -21.58 -17.06 3.43
C THR A 157 -20.11 -17.20 3.77
N ASP A 158 -19.85 -18.00 4.81
CA ASP A 158 -18.49 -18.41 5.12
C ASP A 158 -18.12 -19.55 4.18
N ILE A 159 -17.13 -19.33 3.35
CA ILE A 159 -16.58 -20.31 2.44
C ILE A 159 -15.44 -21.02 3.13
N ASN A 160 -15.57 -22.34 3.33
CA ASN A 160 -14.49 -23.14 3.91
C ASN A 160 -13.31 -23.28 2.94
N PRO A 161 -12.09 -23.56 3.42
CA PRO A 161 -10.92 -23.78 2.59
C PRO A 161 -11.18 -24.80 1.47
N GLY A 162 -10.87 -24.43 0.24
CA GLY A 162 -11.05 -25.25 -0.96
C GLY A 162 -12.47 -25.31 -1.50
N ASN A 163 -13.47 -24.78 -0.80
CA ASN A 163 -14.84 -24.71 -1.30
C ASN A 163 -15.05 -23.48 -2.20
N ALA A 164 -16.06 -23.57 -3.06
CA ALA A 164 -16.50 -22.50 -3.94
C ALA A 164 -18.00 -22.24 -3.77
N VAL A 165 -18.41 -21.01 -4.08
CA VAL A 165 -19.80 -20.59 -4.22
C VAL A 165 -19.96 -19.85 -5.54
N SER A 166 -21.10 -20.07 -6.21
CA SER A 166 -21.45 -19.28 -7.40
C SER A 166 -22.34 -18.13 -6.97
N VAL A 167 -21.95 -16.91 -7.33
CA VAL A 167 -22.66 -15.67 -7.01
C VAL A 167 -23.01 -14.89 -8.27
N ILE A 168 -24.08 -14.11 -8.20
CA ILE A 168 -24.50 -13.18 -9.24
C ILE A 168 -24.30 -11.77 -8.70
N LEU A 169 -23.40 -11.02 -9.30
CA LEU A 169 -23.22 -9.60 -9.02
C LEU A 169 -24.18 -8.79 -9.90
N ALA A 170 -24.79 -7.76 -9.35
CA ALA A 170 -25.72 -6.89 -10.05
C ALA A 170 -25.23 -5.44 -9.97
N PHE A 171 -24.95 -4.83 -11.11
CA PHE A 171 -24.48 -3.45 -11.19
C PHE A 171 -25.54 -2.59 -11.88
N ASP A 172 -26.11 -1.59 -11.16
CA ASP A 172 -27.02 -0.62 -11.74
C ASP A 172 -26.20 0.46 -12.46
N VAL A 173 -26.30 0.47 -13.78
CA VAL A 173 -25.52 1.34 -14.66
C VAL A 173 -26.44 2.19 -15.55
N PRO A 174 -26.00 3.34 -16.06
CA PRO A 174 -26.72 4.08 -17.09
C PRO A 174 -27.01 3.21 -18.32
N LYS A 175 -28.15 3.41 -18.96
CA LYS A 175 -28.51 2.66 -20.17
C LYS A 175 -27.47 2.84 -21.27
N GLY A 176 -27.08 1.73 -21.89
CA GLY A 176 -26.08 1.69 -22.94
C GLY A 176 -24.64 1.80 -22.43
N THR A 177 -24.40 1.58 -21.14
CA THR A 177 -23.04 1.44 -20.62
C THR A 177 -22.38 0.19 -21.25
N ALA A 178 -21.13 0.34 -21.72
CA ALA A 178 -20.31 -0.75 -22.21
C ALA A 178 -19.40 -1.27 -21.09
N PRO A 179 -19.69 -2.42 -20.45
CA PRO A 179 -18.83 -3.00 -19.43
C PRO A 179 -17.48 -3.42 -20.04
N ALA A 180 -16.37 -3.06 -19.41
CA ALA A 180 -15.03 -3.45 -19.86
C ALA A 180 -14.38 -4.49 -18.95
N ALA A 181 -14.52 -4.31 -17.62
CA ALA A 181 -13.90 -5.22 -16.65
C ALA A 181 -14.68 -5.28 -15.34
N VAL A 182 -14.50 -6.39 -14.61
CA VAL A 182 -14.87 -6.48 -13.20
C VAL A 182 -13.61 -6.48 -12.36
N GLU A 183 -13.60 -5.67 -11.31
CA GLU A 183 -12.54 -5.63 -10.31
C GLU A 183 -12.99 -6.39 -9.05
N PHE A 184 -12.22 -7.42 -8.72
CA PHE A 184 -12.49 -8.32 -7.61
C PHE A 184 -11.61 -8.00 -6.42
N HIS A 185 -12.21 -7.97 -5.25
CA HIS A 185 -11.55 -7.70 -3.98
C HIS A 185 -11.85 -8.81 -2.96
N ASP A 186 -10.83 -9.24 -2.23
CA ASP A 186 -11.02 -10.15 -1.08
C ASP A 186 -11.58 -9.42 0.14
N SER A 187 -11.35 -8.12 0.22
CA SER A 187 -11.80 -7.25 1.31
C SER A 187 -11.85 -5.79 0.83
N ALA A 188 -12.53 -4.93 1.58
CA ALA A 188 -12.62 -3.49 1.27
C ALA A 188 -11.26 -2.76 1.22
N PHE A 189 -10.20 -3.40 1.72
CA PHE A 189 -8.85 -2.82 1.79
C PHE A 189 -7.84 -3.53 0.89
N SER A 190 -8.24 -4.55 0.16
CA SER A 190 -7.36 -5.22 -0.81
C SER A 190 -7.11 -4.35 -2.03
N GLY A 191 -6.04 -4.63 -2.74
CA GLY A 191 -5.72 -3.87 -3.95
C GLY A 191 -6.57 -4.23 -5.16
N GLY A 192 -7.30 -5.36 -5.11
CA GLY A 192 -8.12 -5.85 -6.19
C GLY A 192 -7.34 -6.45 -7.37
N VAL A 193 -8.07 -7.13 -8.23
CA VAL A 193 -7.59 -7.69 -9.50
C VAL A 193 -8.70 -7.60 -10.54
N ARG A 194 -8.36 -7.31 -11.79
CA ARG A 194 -9.34 -7.09 -12.86
C ARG A 194 -9.40 -8.24 -13.85
N VAL A 195 -10.61 -8.53 -14.31
CA VAL A 195 -10.89 -9.46 -15.41
C VAL A 195 -11.72 -8.72 -16.44
N ALA A 196 -11.32 -8.78 -17.71
CA ALA A 196 -12.12 -8.27 -18.81
C ALA A 196 -13.44 -9.07 -18.93
N VAL A 197 -14.53 -8.43 -19.35
CA VAL A 197 -15.85 -9.07 -19.50
C VAL A 197 -16.34 -9.10 -20.93
N GLU A 198 -15.58 -8.50 -21.85
CA GLU A 198 -15.73 -8.58 -23.30
C GLU A 198 -14.42 -8.98 -23.97
#